data_a87080fb8bf1c174786e20ca265495fb
#
_entry.id   a87080fb8bf1c174786e20ca265495fb
#
_cell.length_a   1.000
_cell.length_b   1.000
_cell.length_c   1.000
_cell.angle_alpha   90.00
_cell.angle_beta   90.00
_cell.angle_gamma   90.00
#
_symmetry.space_group_name_H-M   'P 1'
#
loop_
_entity.id
_entity.type
_entity.pdbx_description
1 polymer ?
#
loop_
_entity_poly.entity_id
_entity_poly.type
_entity_poly.pdbx_seq_one_letter_code
_entity_poly.pdbx_strand_id
1 'polypeptide(L)' 'MTKTVTAAVRISFTEARRQRTDQAVALLAPVVAELRASGVTSLRGIAAELNKRGIPTVAGAGRWRHVQVGRLLARLQG' A
#
# COMPACT_ATOMS: atom_id res chain seq x y z
N MET A 1 32.42 -12.36 -2.39
CA MET A 1 31.72 -11.61 -1.35
C MET A 1 31.43 -10.17 -1.73
N THR A 2 32.43 -9.48 -2.21
CA THR A 2 32.24 -8.11 -2.69
C THR A 2 31.22 -8.04 -3.83
N LYS A 3 31.20 -9.06 -4.68
CA LYS A 3 30.25 -9.11 -5.78
C LYS A 3 28.80 -9.19 -5.29
N THR A 4 28.56 -9.91 -4.22
CA THR A 4 27.22 -10.03 -3.66
C THR A 4 26.71 -8.70 -3.15
N VAL A 5 27.58 -7.95 -2.46
CA VAL A 5 27.24 -6.62 -1.95
C VAL A 5 26.97 -5.65 -3.11
N THR A 6 27.83 -5.70 -4.13
CA THR A 6 27.66 -4.86 -5.32
C THR A 6 26.36 -5.17 -6.04
N ALA A 7 26.03 -6.45 -6.18
CA ALA A 7 24.79 -6.86 -6.80
C ALA A 7 23.59 -6.35 -6.00
N ALA A 8 23.64 -6.43 -4.68
CA ALA A 8 22.58 -5.93 -3.82
C ALA A 8 22.40 -4.42 -3.98
N VAL A 9 23.49 -3.68 -4.11
CA VAL A 9 23.43 -2.23 -4.33
C VAL A 9 22.80 -1.92 -5.70
N ARG A 10 23.13 -2.71 -6.71
CA ARG A 10 22.56 -2.51 -8.06
C ARG A 10 21.07 -2.78 -8.12
N ILE A 11 20.58 -3.71 -7.34
CA ILE A 11 19.15 -4.06 -7.31
C ILE A 11 18.33 -2.93 -6.71
N SER A 12 18.99 -1.96 -6.12
CA SER A 12 18.48 -1.20 -5.01
C SER A 12 17.30 -0.27 -5.29
N PHE A 13 17.28 0.52 -6.36
CA PHE A 13 16.24 1.55 -6.44
C PHE A 13 14.88 0.98 -6.77
N THR A 14 14.79 0.17 -7.81
CA THR A 14 13.51 -0.42 -8.22
C THR A 14 13.02 -1.45 -7.20
N GLU A 15 13.93 -2.30 -6.71
CA GLU A 15 13.58 -3.31 -5.71
C GLU A 15 13.20 -2.68 -4.38
N ALA A 16 13.95 -1.68 -3.93
CA ALA A 16 13.64 -0.99 -2.68
C ALA A 16 12.28 -0.30 -2.76
N ARG A 17 11.96 0.33 -3.89
CA ARG A 17 10.68 0.96 -4.09
C ARG A 17 9.54 -0.06 -4.07
N ARG A 18 9.74 -1.19 -4.75
CA ARG A 18 8.76 -2.27 -4.76
C ARG A 18 8.55 -2.84 -3.36
N GLN A 19 9.62 -3.07 -2.63
CA GLN A 19 9.54 -3.59 -1.27
C GLN A 19 8.80 -2.62 -0.35
N ARG A 20 9.06 -1.32 -0.46
CA ARG A 20 8.32 -0.32 0.33
C ARG A 20 6.85 -0.33 0.00
N THR A 21 6.51 -0.43 -1.27
CA THR A 21 5.13 -0.51 -1.72
C THR A 21 4.46 -1.76 -1.18
N ASP A 22 5.12 -2.91 -1.27
CA ASP A 22 4.59 -4.18 -0.79
C ASP A 22 4.39 -4.15 0.72
N GLN A 23 5.33 -3.56 1.46
CA GLN A 23 5.20 -3.40 2.91
C GLN A 23 4.03 -2.50 3.27
N ALA A 24 3.88 -1.37 2.57
CA ALA A 24 2.76 -0.47 2.80
C ALA A 24 1.43 -1.15 2.53
N VAL A 25 1.35 -1.92 1.45
CA VAL A 25 0.15 -2.69 1.11
C VAL A 25 -0.15 -3.72 2.19
N ALA A 26 0.88 -4.44 2.65
CA ALA A 26 0.72 -5.45 3.70
C ALA A 26 0.21 -4.84 5.02
N LEU A 27 0.69 -3.66 5.37
CA LEU A 27 0.24 -2.97 6.57
C LEU A 27 -1.20 -2.50 6.48
N LEU A 28 -1.67 -2.23 5.25
CA LEU A 28 -3.04 -1.78 5.02
C LEU A 28 -4.04 -2.93 4.98
N ALA A 29 -3.58 -4.16 4.75
CA ALA A 29 -4.47 -5.31 4.66
C ALA A 29 -5.39 -5.46 5.89
N PRO A 30 -4.88 -5.43 7.14
CA PRO A 30 -5.75 -5.56 8.30
C PRO A 30 -6.69 -4.36 8.47
N VAL A 31 -6.26 -3.16 8.08
CA VAL A 31 -7.11 -1.98 8.16
C VAL A 31 -8.29 -2.11 7.20
N VAL A 32 -8.02 -2.51 5.96
CA VAL A 32 -9.06 -2.72 4.95
C VAL A 32 -10.01 -3.82 5.39
N ALA A 33 -9.49 -4.93 5.92
CA ALA A 33 -10.31 -6.03 6.42
C ALA A 33 -11.24 -5.57 7.54
N GLU A 34 -10.73 -4.77 8.46
CA GLU A 34 -11.52 -4.20 9.55
C GLU A 34 -12.63 -3.30 9.02
N LEU A 35 -12.32 -2.43 8.07
CA LEU A 35 -13.31 -1.54 7.49
C LEU A 35 -14.42 -2.33 6.79
N ARG A 36 -14.07 -3.35 6.04
CA ARG A 36 -15.03 -4.20 5.35
C ARG A 36 -15.91 -4.96 6.34
N ALA A 37 -15.33 -5.45 7.42
CA ALA A 37 -16.07 -6.14 8.47
C ALA A 37 -17.06 -5.20 9.15
N SER A 38 -16.77 -3.93 9.24
CA SER A 38 -17.67 -2.94 9.84
C SER A 38 -18.69 -2.38 8.84
N GLY A 39 -18.72 -2.88 7.60
CA GLY A 39 -19.70 -2.49 6.62
C GLY A 39 -19.23 -1.45 5.61
N VAL A 40 -17.99 -1.00 5.68
CA VAL A 40 -17.44 -0.04 4.72
C VAL A 40 -16.89 -0.82 3.53
N THR A 41 -17.69 -0.97 2.49
CA THR A 41 -17.35 -1.83 1.35
C THR A 41 -17.12 -1.07 0.05
N SER A 42 -17.56 0.18 -0.04
CA SER A 42 -17.36 0.98 -1.26
C SER A 42 -15.95 1.55 -1.31
N LEU A 43 -15.41 1.72 -2.52
CA LEU A 43 -14.09 2.31 -2.71
C LEU A 43 -14.02 3.71 -2.11
N ARG A 44 -15.05 4.51 -2.31
CA ARG A 44 -15.10 5.87 -1.77
C ARG A 44 -15.19 5.87 -0.25
N GLY A 45 -15.95 4.95 0.32
CA GLY A 45 -16.07 4.82 1.76
C GLY A 45 -14.74 4.43 2.40
N ILE A 46 -14.04 3.47 1.82
CA ILE A 46 -12.73 3.06 2.30
C ILE A 46 -11.73 4.23 2.19
N ALA A 47 -11.74 4.94 1.06
CA ALA A 47 -10.87 6.10 0.88
C ALA A 47 -11.14 7.17 1.95
N ALA A 48 -12.40 7.47 2.21
CA ALA A 48 -12.79 8.45 3.22
C ALA A 48 -12.29 8.04 4.61
N GLU A 49 -12.43 6.78 4.97
CA GLU A 49 -11.98 6.27 6.25
C GLU A 49 -10.45 6.32 6.38
N LEU A 50 -9.72 5.94 5.33
CA LEU A 50 -8.26 6.01 5.34
C LEU A 50 -7.78 7.45 5.52
N ASN A 51 -8.43 8.40 4.85
CA ASN A 51 -8.10 9.81 5.00
C ASN A 51 -8.43 10.32 6.40
N LYS A 52 -9.58 9.92 6.93
CA LYS A 52 -10.01 10.30 8.27
C LYS A 52 -9.02 9.81 9.33
N ARG A 53 -8.48 8.63 9.16
CA ARG A 53 -7.50 8.05 10.09
C ARG A 53 -6.09 8.62 9.88
N GLY A 54 -5.90 9.48 8.88
CA GLY A 54 -4.62 10.07 8.59
C GLY A 54 -3.60 9.09 8.02
N ILE A 55 -4.07 7.99 7.42
CA ILE A 55 -3.19 6.98 6.85
C ILE A 55 -2.64 7.49 5.52
N PRO A 56 -1.31 7.54 5.34
CA PRO A 56 -0.74 8.03 4.09
C PRO A 56 -1.01 7.06 2.94
N THR A 57 -1.04 7.60 1.72
CA THR A 57 -1.18 6.76 0.53
C THR A 57 0.07 5.90 0.35
N VAL A 58 -0.06 4.84 -0.47
CA VAL A 58 1.08 3.97 -0.77
C VAL A 58 2.23 4.76 -1.38
N ALA A 59 1.92 5.76 -2.19
CA ALA A 59 2.93 6.64 -2.77
C ALA A 59 3.52 7.64 -1.76
N GLY A 60 2.92 7.75 -0.58
CA GLY A 60 3.41 8.64 0.47
C GLY A 60 2.99 10.09 0.32
N ALA A 61 2.18 10.42 -0.66
CA ALA A 61 1.76 11.79 -0.91
C ALA A 61 0.28 11.84 -1.31
N GLY A 62 -0.37 12.94 -1.00
CA GLY A 62 -1.75 13.16 -1.37
C GLY A 62 -2.75 12.43 -0.48
N ARG A 63 -3.99 12.42 -0.93
CA ARG A 63 -5.10 11.82 -0.20
C ARG A 63 -5.58 10.56 -0.92
N TRP A 64 -6.18 9.65 -0.18
CA TRP A 64 -6.78 8.46 -0.76
C TRP A 64 -7.99 8.84 -1.61
N ARG A 65 -8.03 8.28 -2.80
CA ARG A 65 -9.16 8.39 -3.72
C ARG A 65 -9.63 7.00 -4.09
N HIS A 66 -10.83 6.89 -4.62
CA HIS A 66 -11.40 5.58 -4.97
C HIS A 66 -10.51 4.78 -5.93
N VAL A 67 -9.84 5.45 -6.87
CA VAL A 67 -8.93 4.79 -7.82
C VAL A 67 -7.77 4.13 -7.09
N GLN A 68 -7.19 4.84 -6.12
CA GLN A 68 -6.07 4.30 -5.34
C GLN A 68 -6.50 3.14 -4.46
N VAL A 69 -7.69 3.21 -3.89
CA VAL A 69 -8.25 2.10 -3.11
C VAL A 69 -8.46 0.88 -4.00
N GLY A 70 -8.98 1.09 -5.21
CA GLY A 70 -9.15 0.00 -6.17
C GLY A 70 -7.83 -0.70 -6.48
N ARG A 71 -6.77 0.06 -6.70
CA ARG A 71 -5.44 -0.49 -6.94
C ARG A 71 -4.91 -1.24 -5.72
N LEU A 72 -5.15 -0.69 -4.53
CA LEU A 72 -4.76 -1.35 -3.29
C LEU A 72 -5.46 -2.70 -3.14
N LEU A 73 -6.77 -2.74 -3.35
CA LEU A 73 -7.52 -3.98 -3.24
C LEU A 73 -7.07 -5.02 -4.26
N ALA A 74 -6.75 -4.58 -5.47
CA ALA A 74 -6.25 -5.49 -6.51
C ALA A 74 -4.93 -6.13 -6.06
N ARG A 75 -4.05 -5.37 -5.45
CA ARG A 75 -2.78 -5.89 -4.93
C ARG A 75 -2.99 -6.84 -3.75
N LEU A 76 -3.95 -6.55 -2.89
CA LEU A 76 -4.24 -7.41 -1.74
C LEU A 76 -4.83 -8.75 -2.16
N GLN A 77 -5.53 -8.77 -3.28
CA GLN A 77 -6.15 -10.00 -3.79
C GLN A 77 -5.21 -10.83 -4.64
N GLY A 78 -4.20 -10.25 -5.16
CA GLY A 78 -3.40 -10.95 -6.09
C GLY A 78 -1.97 -10.74 -6.09
#